data_99435fcfee74c5eda5edf7795a5f0240
#
_entry.id   99435fcfee74c5eda5edf7795a5f0240
#
_cell.length_a   1.000
_cell.length_b   1.000
_cell.length_c   1.000
_cell.angle_alpha   90.00
_cell.angle_beta   90.00
_cell.angle_gamma   90.00
#
_symmetry.space_group_name_H-M   'P 1'
#
loop_
_entity.id
_entity.type
_entity.pdbx_description
1 polymer ?
#
loop_
_entity_poly.entity_id
_entity_poly.type
_entity_poly.pdbx_seq_one_letter_code
_entity_poly.pdbx_strand_id
1 'polypeptide(L)'
;MTLLGQDAPSQLERGLLSSLRSLLVLGKLMTEGADEQQILELAVTAAPSLARCSVVSVELAWGRRRVPGLEAQLALVGATGGLVELPTMGWAWAYPLSSIAGHLGHLVIGASTEPSPEEQFLLRSLAQQAGGALANQRLHAQEQATAAELSTLNERLRGTVGALQHSMNIHTRLTAVAVSGEGSEGIARAVHELTGLQVAIEDRYGNLQAWAGPNRPDPYPKDSPARRERLICRAKRAVRPIRDGARILALAHPQGDTLGAIVLVDPTASASEQALMALEHGATILAMELARVRSLAESELRLRRDLVDELLNGTDEESGLARAMALGYDLQRPHRVVVIEGRGRTRDNDTFF
;
A
#
# COMPACT_ATOMS: atom_id res chain seq x y z
N MET A 1 -35.60 54.45 -59.50
CA MET A 1 -34.92 54.47 -58.17
C MET A 1 -35.90 53.86 -57.20
N THR A 2 -35.89 52.55 -57.08
CA THR A 2 -36.85 51.76 -56.35
C THR A 2 -36.26 51.42 -54.98
N LEU A 3 -36.83 52.01 -53.93
CA LEU A 3 -36.43 51.79 -52.57
C LEU A 3 -36.87 50.36 -52.18
N LEU A 4 -35.92 49.49 -51.87
CA LEU A 4 -36.15 48.20 -51.22
C LEU A 4 -36.78 48.45 -49.84
N GLY A 5 -38.07 48.12 -49.74
CA GLY A 5 -38.78 48.05 -48.45
C GLY A 5 -38.12 46.97 -47.60
N GLN A 6 -37.52 47.37 -46.48
CA GLN A 6 -37.16 46.44 -45.39
C GLN A 6 -38.50 46.04 -44.72
N ASP A 7 -39.01 44.87 -45.06
CA ASP A 7 -40.09 44.27 -44.31
C ASP A 7 -39.61 44.02 -42.89
N ALA A 8 -40.21 44.76 -41.94
CA ALA A 8 -40.00 44.53 -40.53
C ALA A 8 -40.51 43.11 -40.20
N PRO A 9 -39.72 42.26 -39.50
CA PRO A 9 -40.09 40.89 -39.22
C PRO A 9 -41.45 40.84 -38.51
N SER A 10 -42.32 39.92 -38.97
CA SER A 10 -43.63 39.71 -38.43
C SER A 10 -43.58 39.43 -36.92
N GLN A 11 -44.65 39.67 -36.18
CA GLN A 11 -44.70 39.35 -34.74
C GLN A 11 -44.34 37.88 -34.45
N LEU A 12 -44.70 36.98 -35.36
CA LEU A 12 -44.43 35.55 -35.29
C LEU A 12 -42.91 35.27 -35.41
N GLU A 13 -42.21 35.92 -36.36
CA GLU A 13 -40.77 35.78 -36.59
C GLU A 13 -39.98 36.35 -35.40
N ARG A 14 -40.42 37.44 -34.77
CA ARG A 14 -39.82 38.00 -33.56
C ARG A 14 -39.96 37.04 -32.35
N GLY A 15 -41.12 36.40 -32.22
CA GLY A 15 -41.38 35.39 -31.18
C GLY A 15 -40.43 34.19 -31.34
N LEU A 16 -40.32 33.65 -32.58
CA LEU A 16 -39.45 32.53 -32.87
C LEU A 16 -37.97 32.84 -32.60
N LEU A 17 -37.51 34.02 -33.03
CA LEU A 17 -36.15 34.49 -32.79
C LEU A 17 -35.83 34.64 -31.29
N SER A 18 -36.80 35.09 -30.48
CA SER A 18 -36.67 35.17 -29.04
C SER A 18 -36.54 33.79 -28.41
N SER A 19 -37.38 32.84 -28.81
CA SER A 19 -37.35 31.45 -28.32
C SER A 19 -36.05 30.73 -28.70
N LEU A 20 -35.52 30.93 -29.89
CA LEU A 20 -34.23 30.42 -30.34
C LEU A 20 -33.06 31.01 -29.54
N ARG A 21 -33.09 32.32 -29.25
CA ARG A 21 -32.06 32.94 -28.38
C ARG A 21 -32.11 32.37 -26.96
N SER A 22 -33.30 32.19 -26.41
CA SER A 22 -33.46 31.55 -25.08
C SER A 22 -32.90 30.12 -25.09
N LEU A 23 -33.16 29.37 -26.15
CA LEU A 23 -32.67 28.00 -26.31
C LEU A 23 -31.14 27.95 -26.39
N LEU A 24 -30.50 28.88 -27.11
CA LEU A 24 -29.03 29.00 -27.17
C LEU A 24 -28.40 29.32 -25.81
N VAL A 25 -29.01 30.24 -25.02
CA VAL A 25 -28.56 30.56 -23.68
C VAL A 25 -28.69 29.36 -22.75
N LEU A 26 -29.83 28.66 -22.81
CA LEU A 26 -30.06 27.44 -22.04
C LEU A 26 -29.05 26.35 -22.37
N GLY A 27 -28.80 26.14 -23.66
CA GLY A 27 -27.78 25.16 -24.10
C GLY A 27 -26.38 25.50 -23.56
N LYS A 28 -26.03 26.78 -23.54
CA LYS A 28 -24.79 27.25 -22.95
C LYS A 28 -24.74 26.97 -21.43
N LEU A 29 -25.80 27.31 -20.69
CA LEU A 29 -25.88 27.06 -19.24
C LEU A 29 -25.82 25.58 -18.91
N MET A 30 -26.45 24.72 -19.72
CA MET A 30 -26.41 23.28 -19.54
C MET A 30 -25.02 22.68 -19.79
N THR A 31 -24.20 23.30 -20.63
CA THR A 31 -22.84 22.80 -20.96
C THR A 31 -21.73 23.39 -20.10
N GLU A 32 -21.94 24.56 -19.48
CA GLU A 32 -20.95 25.27 -18.67
C GLU A 32 -21.03 24.89 -17.18
N GLY A 33 -20.69 23.64 -16.83
CA GLY A 33 -20.48 23.21 -15.46
C GLY A 33 -21.73 22.81 -14.67
N ALA A 34 -22.90 22.64 -15.33
CA ALA A 34 -24.11 22.13 -14.70
C ALA A 34 -23.98 20.63 -14.40
N ASP A 35 -24.39 20.20 -13.23
CA ASP A 35 -24.52 18.78 -12.91
C ASP A 35 -25.76 18.14 -13.56
N GLU A 36 -25.88 16.82 -13.47
CA GLU A 36 -27.01 16.08 -14.06
C GLU A 36 -28.37 16.63 -13.60
N GLN A 37 -28.51 16.93 -12.31
CA GLN A 37 -29.74 17.43 -11.74
C GLN A 37 -30.06 18.84 -12.25
N GLN A 38 -29.08 19.71 -12.32
CA GLN A 38 -29.25 21.08 -12.84
C GLN A 38 -29.62 21.09 -14.31
N ILE A 39 -29.03 20.21 -15.12
CA ILE A 39 -29.39 20.07 -16.55
C ILE A 39 -30.85 19.66 -16.69
N LEU A 40 -31.32 18.69 -15.91
CA LEU A 40 -32.69 18.23 -15.91
C LEU A 40 -33.63 19.31 -15.42
N GLU A 41 -33.31 20.03 -14.35
CA GLU A 41 -34.10 21.14 -13.83
C GLU A 41 -34.23 22.28 -14.87
N LEU A 42 -33.14 22.61 -15.57
CA LEU A 42 -33.17 23.58 -16.65
C LEU A 42 -34.07 23.13 -17.80
N ALA A 43 -34.02 21.87 -18.21
CA ALA A 43 -34.88 21.34 -19.26
C ALA A 43 -36.36 21.35 -18.86
N VAL A 44 -36.67 20.95 -17.61
CA VAL A 44 -38.04 20.93 -17.07
C VAL A 44 -38.62 22.32 -16.96
N THR A 45 -37.87 23.30 -16.48
CA THR A 45 -38.33 24.69 -16.32
C THR A 45 -38.39 25.47 -17.62
N ALA A 46 -37.58 25.11 -18.61
CA ALA A 46 -37.54 25.78 -19.92
C ALA A 46 -38.70 25.32 -20.85
N ALA A 47 -39.13 24.06 -20.80
CA ALA A 47 -40.12 23.52 -21.72
C ALA A 47 -41.45 24.34 -21.74
N PRO A 48 -42.03 24.74 -20.60
CA PRO A 48 -43.26 25.58 -20.59
C PRO A 48 -43.07 26.98 -21.17
N SER A 49 -41.84 27.49 -21.23
CA SER A 49 -41.55 28.79 -21.84
C SER A 49 -41.42 28.74 -23.38
N LEU A 50 -41.22 27.55 -23.93
CA LEU A 50 -41.07 27.31 -25.37
C LEU A 50 -42.37 26.90 -26.04
N ALA A 51 -43.27 26.27 -25.30
CA ALA A 51 -44.58 25.82 -25.79
C ALA A 51 -45.60 25.80 -24.64
N ARG A 52 -46.90 25.78 -24.97
CA ARG A 52 -47.97 25.61 -23.96
C ARG A 52 -48.07 24.16 -23.49
N CYS A 53 -47.06 23.70 -22.75
CA CYS A 53 -46.92 22.32 -22.32
C CYS A 53 -46.43 22.24 -20.88
N SER A 54 -46.43 21.02 -20.33
CA SER A 54 -45.79 20.70 -19.06
C SER A 54 -44.91 19.46 -19.22
N VAL A 55 -43.82 19.41 -18.49
CA VAL A 55 -42.98 18.19 -18.43
C VAL A 55 -43.65 17.23 -17.44
N VAL A 56 -43.96 16.03 -17.92
CA VAL A 56 -44.58 14.97 -17.14
C VAL A 56 -43.54 14.16 -16.39
N SER A 57 -42.47 13.76 -17.11
CA SER A 57 -41.33 13.06 -16.51
C SER A 57 -40.08 13.19 -17.36
N VAL A 58 -38.95 12.92 -16.72
CA VAL A 58 -37.69 12.67 -17.40
C VAL A 58 -37.20 11.26 -17.04
N GLU A 59 -37.17 10.40 -18.04
CA GLU A 59 -36.83 8.99 -17.88
C GLU A 59 -35.44 8.74 -18.45
N LEU A 60 -34.47 8.56 -17.59
CA LEU A 60 -33.09 8.24 -17.99
C LEU A 60 -32.86 6.72 -17.96
N ALA A 61 -32.02 6.22 -18.84
CA ALA A 61 -31.70 4.80 -18.94
C ALA A 61 -31.13 4.21 -17.61
N TRP A 62 -30.51 5.06 -16.76
CA TRP A 62 -29.97 4.70 -15.45
C TRP A 62 -30.79 5.24 -14.26
N GLY A 63 -31.91 5.90 -14.53
CA GLY A 63 -32.81 6.48 -13.50
C GLY A 63 -33.52 5.40 -12.68
N ARG A 64 -33.63 5.65 -11.36
CA ARG A 64 -34.34 4.73 -10.44
C ARG A 64 -35.83 4.97 -10.35
N ARG A 65 -36.31 6.13 -10.76
CA ARG A 65 -37.73 6.54 -10.62
C ARG A 65 -38.39 6.46 -11.99
N ARG A 66 -39.33 5.55 -12.14
CA ARG A 66 -40.08 5.34 -13.39
C ARG A 66 -41.58 5.57 -13.14
N VAL A 67 -42.24 6.17 -14.09
CA VAL A 67 -43.70 6.35 -14.04
C VAL A 67 -44.37 5.03 -14.45
N PRO A 68 -45.21 4.41 -13.59
CA PRO A 68 -45.87 3.15 -13.93
C PRO A 68 -46.70 3.29 -15.21
N GLY A 69 -46.60 2.31 -16.12
CA GLY A 69 -47.34 2.30 -17.40
C GLY A 69 -46.68 3.06 -18.56
N LEU A 70 -45.71 3.95 -18.28
CA LEU A 70 -45.00 4.71 -19.31
C LEU A 70 -43.82 3.89 -19.89
N GLU A 71 -43.24 3.02 -19.10
CA GLU A 71 -42.04 2.25 -19.48
C GLU A 71 -42.22 1.39 -20.74
N ALA A 72 -43.35 0.69 -20.83
CA ALA A 72 -43.68 -0.13 -22.01
C ALA A 72 -43.83 0.72 -23.28
N GLN A 73 -44.42 1.89 -23.17
CA GLN A 73 -44.62 2.82 -24.27
C GLN A 73 -43.26 3.43 -24.73
N LEU A 74 -42.40 3.82 -23.76
CA LEU A 74 -41.06 4.34 -24.07
C LEU A 74 -40.16 3.29 -24.72
N ALA A 75 -40.34 2.01 -24.34
CA ALA A 75 -39.64 0.92 -25.02
C ALA A 75 -40.05 0.73 -26.47
N LEU A 76 -41.33 1.01 -26.78
CA LEU A 76 -41.85 0.92 -28.17
C LEU A 76 -41.40 2.10 -29.05
N VAL A 77 -41.39 3.34 -28.50
CA VAL A 77 -40.93 4.52 -29.26
C VAL A 77 -39.41 4.56 -29.41
N GLY A 78 -38.66 3.90 -28.52
CA GLY A 78 -37.21 3.74 -28.62
C GLY A 78 -36.45 5.07 -28.76
N ALA A 79 -35.31 5.03 -29.45
CA ALA A 79 -34.43 6.19 -29.63
C ALA A 79 -34.98 7.28 -30.56
N THR A 80 -36.05 7.03 -31.32
CA THR A 80 -36.63 8.00 -32.24
C THR A 80 -37.63 8.94 -31.55
N GLY A 81 -38.12 8.54 -30.38
CA GLY A 81 -39.23 9.22 -29.70
C GLY A 81 -40.53 9.06 -30.41
N GLY A 82 -41.62 9.48 -29.81
CA GLY A 82 -42.94 9.33 -30.38
C GLY A 82 -44.09 9.72 -29.44
N LEU A 83 -45.28 9.54 -29.93
CA LEU A 83 -46.52 9.75 -29.19
C LEU A 83 -46.63 8.73 -28.04
N VAL A 84 -46.97 9.19 -26.87
CA VAL A 84 -47.27 8.37 -25.69
C VAL A 84 -48.66 8.71 -25.14
N GLU A 85 -49.37 7.70 -24.69
CA GLU A 85 -50.74 7.90 -24.13
C GLU A 85 -50.66 8.16 -22.63
N LEU A 86 -51.18 9.31 -22.21
CA LEU A 86 -51.30 9.69 -20.80
C LEU A 86 -52.75 9.98 -20.47
N PRO A 87 -53.39 9.32 -19.48
CA PRO A 87 -54.82 9.45 -19.19
C PRO A 87 -55.31 10.87 -18.88
N THR A 88 -54.38 11.74 -18.44
CA THR A 88 -54.66 13.11 -18.00
C THR A 88 -54.36 14.18 -19.02
N MET A 89 -53.83 13.84 -20.18
CA MET A 89 -53.36 14.78 -21.20
C MET A 89 -54.02 14.51 -22.56
N GLY A 90 -54.37 15.58 -23.29
CA GLY A 90 -54.93 15.44 -24.63
C GLY A 90 -53.87 15.08 -25.69
N TRP A 91 -52.60 15.39 -25.40
CA TRP A 91 -51.48 15.09 -26.25
C TRP A 91 -50.25 14.89 -25.37
N ALA A 92 -49.43 13.87 -25.65
CA ALA A 92 -48.12 13.69 -25.00
C ALA A 92 -47.11 13.08 -25.96
N TRP A 93 -45.89 13.51 -25.84
CA TRP A 93 -44.77 13.08 -26.69
C TRP A 93 -43.50 12.83 -25.87
N ALA A 94 -42.85 11.71 -26.15
CA ALA A 94 -41.54 11.37 -25.59
C ALA A 94 -40.44 11.85 -26.52
N TYR A 95 -39.75 12.94 -26.16
CA TYR A 95 -38.61 13.47 -26.89
C TYR A 95 -37.36 12.72 -26.45
N PRO A 96 -36.56 12.14 -27.41
CA PRO A 96 -35.36 11.41 -27.04
C PRO A 96 -34.26 12.35 -26.53
N LEU A 97 -33.68 12.03 -25.39
CA LEU A 97 -32.44 12.61 -24.91
C LEU A 97 -31.29 11.81 -25.53
N SER A 98 -30.71 12.33 -26.60
CA SER A 98 -29.71 11.62 -27.40
C SER A 98 -28.42 12.44 -27.54
N SER A 99 -27.31 11.74 -27.68
CA SER A 99 -26.00 12.32 -28.00
C SER A 99 -25.26 11.46 -29.01
N ILE A 100 -24.03 11.85 -29.37
CA ILE A 100 -23.12 11.04 -30.20
C ILE A 100 -22.83 9.66 -29.53
N ALA A 101 -22.89 9.61 -28.20
CA ALA A 101 -22.65 8.38 -27.44
C ALA A 101 -23.89 7.45 -27.39
N GLY A 102 -25.02 7.87 -27.96
CA GLY A 102 -26.24 7.08 -28.03
C GLY A 102 -27.43 7.70 -27.33
N HIS A 103 -28.46 6.88 -27.12
CA HIS A 103 -29.72 7.24 -26.46
C HIS A 103 -29.56 7.17 -24.93
N LEU A 104 -29.92 8.25 -24.25
CA LEU A 104 -29.75 8.40 -22.81
C LEU A 104 -31.08 8.29 -22.03
N GLY A 105 -32.21 8.50 -22.73
CA GLY A 105 -33.52 8.50 -22.11
C GLY A 105 -34.52 9.37 -22.86
N HIS A 106 -35.60 9.76 -22.18
CA HIS A 106 -36.64 10.55 -22.77
C HIS A 106 -37.09 11.73 -21.87
N LEU A 107 -37.36 12.86 -22.49
CA LEU A 107 -38.09 13.97 -21.91
C LEU A 107 -39.56 13.84 -22.34
N VAL A 108 -40.45 13.49 -21.41
CA VAL A 108 -41.85 13.28 -21.70
C VAL A 108 -42.63 14.57 -21.42
N ILE A 109 -43.23 15.11 -22.49
CA ILE A 109 -43.96 16.37 -22.46
C ILE A 109 -45.43 16.11 -22.76
N GLY A 110 -46.31 16.71 -21.96
CA GLY A 110 -47.78 16.66 -22.16
C GLY A 110 -48.34 18.03 -22.36
N ALA A 111 -49.41 18.08 -23.16
CA ALA A 111 -50.21 19.30 -23.42
C ALA A 111 -51.70 18.99 -23.52
N SER A 112 -52.52 19.99 -23.36
CA SER A 112 -53.98 19.86 -23.57
C SER A 112 -54.39 19.71 -25.03
N THR A 113 -53.60 20.33 -25.92
CA THR A 113 -53.76 20.28 -27.38
C THR A 113 -52.40 20.08 -28.01
N GLU A 114 -52.32 19.53 -29.21
CA GLU A 114 -51.08 19.34 -29.95
C GLU A 114 -50.38 20.69 -30.17
N PRO A 115 -49.09 20.83 -29.75
CA PRO A 115 -48.29 22.02 -30.02
C PRO A 115 -48.04 22.23 -31.52
N SER A 116 -47.85 23.48 -31.91
CA SER A 116 -47.53 23.81 -33.33
C SER A 116 -46.21 23.13 -33.77
N PRO A 117 -45.99 22.94 -35.07
CA PRO A 117 -44.77 22.37 -35.60
C PRO A 117 -43.49 23.12 -35.13
N GLU A 118 -43.58 24.44 -34.98
CA GLU A 118 -42.53 25.31 -34.49
C GLU A 118 -42.24 25.04 -33.02
N GLU A 119 -43.30 24.92 -32.19
CA GLU A 119 -43.15 24.57 -30.78
C GLU A 119 -42.58 23.17 -30.60
N GLN A 120 -43.03 22.19 -31.40
CA GLN A 120 -42.46 20.84 -31.38
C GLN A 120 -40.97 20.82 -31.77
N PHE A 121 -40.56 21.65 -32.77
CA PHE A 121 -39.16 21.81 -33.14
C PHE A 121 -38.31 22.37 -31.98
N LEU A 122 -38.84 23.39 -31.24
CA LEU A 122 -38.13 23.96 -30.09
C LEU A 122 -37.99 22.95 -28.95
N LEU A 123 -39.03 22.16 -28.66
CA LEU A 123 -39.01 21.12 -27.65
C LEU A 123 -38.04 19.98 -28.02
N ARG A 124 -37.99 19.59 -29.31
CA ARG A 124 -37.02 18.62 -29.83
C ARG A 124 -35.57 19.13 -29.67
N SER A 125 -35.36 20.41 -30.00
CA SER A 125 -34.05 21.05 -29.87
C SER A 125 -33.63 21.15 -28.41
N LEU A 126 -34.54 21.46 -27.48
CA LEU A 126 -34.26 21.44 -26.03
C LEU A 126 -33.84 20.04 -25.55
N ALA A 127 -34.61 19.01 -25.94
CA ALA A 127 -34.27 17.63 -25.57
C ALA A 127 -32.90 17.19 -26.13
N GLN A 128 -32.56 17.59 -27.34
CA GLN A 128 -31.28 17.30 -27.96
C GLN A 128 -30.12 18.00 -27.23
N GLN A 129 -30.28 19.29 -26.86
CA GLN A 129 -29.28 20.01 -26.06
C GLN A 129 -29.09 19.40 -24.67
N ALA A 130 -30.18 19.09 -23.98
CA ALA A 130 -30.16 18.42 -22.69
C ALA A 130 -29.46 17.05 -22.77
N GLY A 131 -29.79 16.26 -23.81
CA GLY A 131 -29.15 14.97 -24.07
C GLY A 131 -27.63 15.11 -24.29
N GLY A 132 -27.20 16.09 -25.10
CA GLY A 132 -25.78 16.40 -25.32
C GLY A 132 -25.06 16.83 -24.04
N ALA A 133 -25.68 17.70 -23.25
CA ALA A 133 -25.13 18.18 -21.97
C ALA A 133 -24.98 17.05 -20.96
N LEU A 134 -26.02 16.19 -20.83
CA LEU A 134 -25.99 15.01 -19.95
C LEU A 134 -24.88 14.02 -20.34
N ALA A 135 -24.72 13.76 -21.64
CA ALA A 135 -23.64 12.88 -22.12
C ALA A 135 -22.26 13.43 -21.77
N ASN A 136 -22.06 14.73 -22.02
CA ASN A 136 -20.79 15.40 -21.73
C ASN A 136 -20.49 15.37 -20.22
N GLN A 137 -21.46 15.71 -19.39
CA GLN A 137 -21.34 15.66 -17.94
C GLN A 137 -20.97 14.25 -17.44
N ARG A 138 -21.62 13.22 -18.00
CA ARG A 138 -21.35 11.84 -17.64
C ARG A 138 -19.94 11.39 -18.04
N LEU A 139 -19.49 11.79 -19.22
CA LEU A 139 -18.13 11.52 -19.68
C LEU A 139 -17.09 12.15 -18.75
N HIS A 140 -17.29 13.44 -18.42
CA HIS A 140 -16.39 14.14 -17.49
C HIS A 140 -16.39 13.50 -16.09
N ALA A 141 -17.53 13.11 -15.55
CA ALA A 141 -17.62 12.41 -14.27
C ALA A 141 -16.87 11.07 -14.30
N GLN A 142 -16.98 10.33 -15.42
CA GLN A 142 -16.26 9.06 -15.61
C GLN A 142 -14.76 9.27 -15.72
N GLU A 143 -14.31 10.26 -16.49
CA GLU A 143 -12.89 10.63 -16.60
C GLU A 143 -12.28 11.01 -15.24
N GLN A 144 -13.00 11.84 -14.46
CA GLN A 144 -12.57 12.24 -13.12
C GLN A 144 -12.48 11.04 -12.16
N ALA A 145 -13.48 10.14 -12.20
CA ALA A 145 -13.47 8.93 -11.38
C ALA A 145 -12.27 8.03 -11.73
N THR A 146 -12.02 7.83 -13.03
CA THR A 146 -10.89 7.01 -13.51
C THR A 146 -9.55 7.66 -13.13
N ALA A 147 -9.43 8.99 -13.28
CA ALA A 147 -8.21 9.72 -12.88
C ALA A 147 -7.94 9.62 -11.37
N ALA A 148 -8.98 9.72 -10.54
CA ALA A 148 -8.87 9.55 -9.09
C ALA A 148 -8.46 8.12 -8.70
N GLU A 149 -9.00 7.10 -9.35
CA GLU A 149 -8.64 5.71 -9.14
C GLU A 149 -7.17 5.45 -9.52
N LEU A 150 -6.76 5.92 -10.70
CA LEU A 150 -5.36 5.81 -11.16
C LEU A 150 -4.39 6.52 -10.21
N SER A 151 -4.74 7.69 -9.69
CA SER A 151 -3.94 8.41 -8.69
C SER A 151 -3.76 7.58 -7.41
N THR A 152 -4.85 7.02 -6.90
CA THR A 152 -4.83 6.18 -5.69
C THR A 152 -3.98 4.93 -5.89
N LEU A 153 -4.12 4.25 -7.04
CA LEU A 153 -3.32 3.06 -7.38
C LEU A 153 -1.84 3.39 -7.50
N ASN A 154 -1.52 4.54 -8.13
CA ASN A 154 -0.13 5.00 -8.28
C ASN A 154 0.54 5.31 -6.93
N GLU A 155 -0.20 5.94 -6.00
CA GLU A 155 0.30 6.19 -4.64
C GLU A 155 0.57 4.89 -3.88
N ARG A 156 -0.33 3.91 -3.96
CA ARG A 156 -0.14 2.58 -3.34
C ARG A 156 1.07 1.87 -3.93
N LEU A 157 1.21 1.89 -5.26
CA LEU A 157 2.34 1.27 -5.94
C LEU A 157 3.67 1.91 -5.52
N ARG A 158 3.74 3.25 -5.48
CA ARG A 158 4.94 3.97 -5.02
C ARG A 158 5.29 3.62 -3.58
N GLY A 159 4.31 3.53 -2.69
CA GLY A 159 4.52 3.10 -1.30
C GLY A 159 5.10 1.69 -1.23
N THR A 160 4.55 0.74 -1.99
CA THR A 160 5.02 -0.65 -2.03
C THR A 160 6.43 -0.75 -2.58
N VAL A 161 6.72 -0.07 -3.69
CA VAL A 161 8.07 -0.03 -4.30
C VAL A 161 9.08 0.57 -3.34
N GLY A 162 8.73 1.68 -2.66
CA GLY A 162 9.59 2.30 -1.65
C GLY A 162 9.91 1.37 -0.48
N ALA A 163 8.91 0.64 0.03
CA ALA A 163 9.11 -0.34 1.09
C ALA A 163 10.02 -1.51 0.66
N LEU A 164 9.83 -2.02 -0.56
CA LEU A 164 10.69 -3.08 -1.12
C LEU A 164 12.13 -2.61 -1.31
N GLN A 165 12.34 -1.42 -1.88
CA GLN A 165 13.68 -0.84 -2.07
C GLN A 165 14.40 -0.65 -0.73
N HIS A 166 13.68 -0.19 0.29
CA HIS A 166 14.23 -0.03 1.63
C HIS A 166 14.64 -1.39 2.24
N SER A 167 13.79 -2.40 2.14
CA SER A 167 14.09 -3.77 2.60
C SER A 167 15.31 -4.34 1.89
N MET A 168 15.42 -4.16 0.56
CA MET A 168 16.61 -4.59 -0.20
C MET A 168 17.88 -3.87 0.23
N ASN A 169 17.81 -2.57 0.53
CA ASN A 169 18.97 -1.81 1.01
C ASN A 169 19.45 -2.33 2.37
N ILE A 170 18.52 -2.58 3.32
CA ILE A 170 18.84 -3.19 4.61
C ILE A 170 19.55 -4.53 4.40
N HIS A 171 18.94 -5.41 3.58
CA HIS A 171 19.49 -6.73 3.31
C HIS A 171 20.90 -6.67 2.70
N THR A 172 21.09 -5.83 1.67
CA THR A 172 22.37 -5.68 0.98
C THR A 172 23.45 -5.16 1.92
N ARG A 173 23.16 -4.14 2.72
CA ARG A 173 24.14 -3.59 3.69
C ARG A 173 24.53 -4.60 4.75
N LEU A 174 23.58 -5.27 5.36
CA LEU A 174 23.85 -6.27 6.40
C LEU A 174 24.57 -7.49 5.84
N THR A 175 24.23 -7.94 4.63
CA THR A 175 24.94 -9.04 3.96
C THR A 175 26.40 -8.66 3.64
N ALA A 176 26.64 -7.43 3.19
CA ALA A 176 28.00 -6.94 2.96
C ALA A 176 28.87 -7.01 4.23
N VAL A 177 28.29 -6.63 5.38
CA VAL A 177 28.97 -6.73 6.69
C VAL A 177 29.25 -8.19 7.08
N ALA A 178 28.30 -9.11 6.82
CA ALA A 178 28.52 -10.54 7.08
C ALA A 178 29.69 -11.11 6.26
N VAL A 179 29.84 -10.64 5.02
CA VAL A 179 30.92 -11.08 4.11
C VAL A 179 32.26 -10.41 4.45
N SER A 180 32.27 -9.17 4.94
CA SER A 180 33.52 -8.44 5.29
C SER A 180 34.26 -9.04 6.47
N GLY A 181 33.63 -9.88 7.28
CA GLY A 181 34.24 -10.50 8.45
C GLY A 181 34.41 -9.55 9.65
N GLU A 182 33.76 -8.38 9.63
CA GLU A 182 33.80 -7.41 10.74
C GLU A 182 33.09 -7.91 12.02
N GLY A 183 32.45 -9.06 11.94
CA GLY A 183 31.81 -9.72 13.09
C GLY A 183 30.70 -8.90 13.75
N SER A 184 30.56 -9.09 15.06
CA SER A 184 29.51 -8.41 15.84
C SER A 184 29.62 -6.87 15.82
N GLU A 185 30.84 -6.32 15.77
CA GLU A 185 31.04 -4.86 15.73
C GLU A 185 30.54 -4.25 14.43
N GLY A 186 30.83 -4.89 13.29
CA GLY A 186 30.32 -4.44 12.00
C GLY A 186 28.81 -4.50 11.91
N ILE A 187 28.19 -5.58 12.43
CA ILE A 187 26.73 -5.73 12.47
C ILE A 187 26.10 -4.62 13.34
N ALA A 188 26.66 -4.36 14.53
CA ALA A 188 26.17 -3.31 15.42
C ALA A 188 26.21 -1.94 14.72
N ARG A 189 27.35 -1.62 14.05
CA ARG A 189 27.54 -0.38 13.31
C ARG A 189 26.55 -0.23 12.16
N ALA A 190 26.38 -1.26 11.35
CA ALA A 190 25.43 -1.23 10.22
C ALA A 190 23.98 -1.02 10.67
N VAL A 191 23.55 -1.69 11.75
CA VAL A 191 22.19 -1.48 12.29
C VAL A 191 22.05 -0.10 12.90
N HIS A 192 23.09 0.44 13.57
CA HIS A 192 23.09 1.81 14.06
C HIS A 192 22.92 2.84 12.90
N GLU A 193 23.67 2.69 11.82
CA GLU A 193 23.57 3.56 10.64
C GLU A 193 22.20 3.50 9.95
N LEU A 194 21.57 2.31 9.92
CA LEU A 194 20.25 2.11 9.33
C LEU A 194 19.11 2.65 10.19
N THR A 195 19.28 2.64 11.53
CA THR A 195 18.20 2.99 12.46
C THR A 195 18.34 4.36 13.11
N GLY A 196 19.58 4.88 13.17
CA GLY A 196 19.93 6.07 13.96
C GLY A 196 19.91 5.84 15.48
N LEU A 197 19.53 4.63 15.95
CA LEU A 197 19.44 4.29 17.35
C LEU A 197 20.72 3.63 17.84
N GLN A 198 20.99 3.70 19.14
CA GLN A 198 22.10 3.00 19.76
C GLN A 198 21.86 1.50 19.71
N VAL A 199 22.90 0.73 19.40
CA VAL A 199 22.82 -0.73 19.22
C VAL A 199 23.79 -1.42 20.17
N ALA A 200 23.30 -2.40 20.89
CA ALA A 200 24.10 -3.32 21.67
C ALA A 200 23.97 -4.75 21.12
N ILE A 201 25.05 -5.46 21.02
CA ILE A 201 25.07 -6.92 20.81
C ILE A 201 25.46 -7.57 22.11
N GLU A 202 24.65 -8.50 22.56
CA GLU A 202 24.79 -9.21 23.81
C GLU A 202 24.94 -10.70 23.56
N ASP A 203 25.77 -11.37 24.39
CA ASP A 203 25.77 -12.82 24.44
C ASP A 203 24.47 -13.39 25.10
N ARG A 204 24.34 -14.71 25.15
CA ARG A 204 23.18 -15.36 25.79
C ARG A 204 22.98 -14.96 27.24
N TYR A 205 24.05 -14.57 27.94
CA TYR A 205 24.04 -14.20 29.35
C TYR A 205 23.81 -12.70 29.60
N GLY A 206 23.74 -11.90 28.54
CA GLY A 206 23.55 -10.44 28.61
C GLY A 206 24.85 -9.66 28.79
N ASN A 207 26.01 -10.26 28.51
CA ASN A 207 27.26 -9.51 28.47
C ASN A 207 27.38 -8.79 27.14
N LEU A 208 27.81 -7.53 27.16
CA LEU A 208 28.04 -6.72 25.98
C LEU A 208 29.20 -7.27 25.15
N GLN A 209 28.94 -7.62 23.90
CA GLN A 209 29.93 -8.05 22.92
C GLN A 209 30.35 -6.91 21.97
N ALA A 210 29.38 -6.08 21.54
CA ALA A 210 29.63 -4.94 20.68
C ALA A 210 28.66 -3.81 20.98
N TRP A 211 29.07 -2.57 20.72
CA TRP A 211 28.27 -1.36 20.88
C TRP A 211 28.48 -0.43 19.68
N ALA A 212 27.38 0.12 19.15
CA ALA A 212 27.42 1.17 18.15
C ALA A 212 26.52 2.34 18.57
N GLY A 213 27.02 3.55 18.37
CA GLY A 213 26.35 4.78 18.76
C GLY A 213 27.02 5.48 19.94
N PRO A 214 26.59 6.72 20.26
CA PRO A 214 27.12 7.51 21.36
C PRO A 214 26.77 6.90 22.72
N ASN A 215 27.40 7.42 23.81
CA ASN A 215 27.05 7.15 25.20
C ASN A 215 27.03 5.64 25.55
N ARG A 216 28.09 4.89 25.19
CA ARG A 216 28.23 3.52 25.66
C ARG A 216 28.21 3.49 27.20
N PRO A 217 27.30 2.71 27.83
CA PRO A 217 27.26 2.59 29.28
C PRO A 217 28.51 1.87 29.81
N ASP A 218 29.08 2.38 30.90
CA ASP A 218 30.16 1.74 31.61
C ASP A 218 29.94 1.91 33.14
N PRO A 219 29.60 0.83 33.88
CA PRO A 219 29.42 -0.55 33.41
C PRO A 219 28.14 -0.74 32.59
N TYR A 220 28.14 -1.70 31.65
CA TYR A 220 26.95 -2.07 30.89
C TYR A 220 25.90 -2.71 31.80
N PRO A 221 24.64 -2.24 31.77
CA PRO A 221 23.59 -2.74 32.66
C PRO A 221 23.27 -4.20 32.35
N LYS A 222 23.41 -5.07 33.35
CA LYS A 222 23.20 -6.50 33.26
C LYS A 222 21.97 -6.94 34.04
N ASP A 223 21.10 -7.68 33.36
CA ASP A 223 19.92 -8.28 33.97
C ASP A 223 20.32 -9.44 34.91
N SER A 224 19.52 -9.67 35.94
CA SER A 224 19.69 -10.88 36.77
C SER A 224 19.44 -12.14 35.91
N PRO A 225 20.10 -13.27 36.17
CA PRO A 225 19.94 -14.50 35.39
C PRO A 225 18.49 -14.93 35.21
N ALA A 226 17.68 -14.85 36.26
CA ALA A 226 16.28 -15.20 36.19
C ALA A 226 15.42 -14.23 35.35
N ARG A 227 15.76 -12.93 35.34
CA ARG A 227 15.11 -11.93 34.45
C ARG A 227 15.49 -12.18 32.98
N ARG A 228 16.77 -12.44 32.73
CA ARG A 228 17.31 -12.73 31.41
C ARG A 228 16.62 -13.94 30.79
N GLU A 229 16.50 -15.03 31.53
CA GLU A 229 15.84 -16.25 31.07
C GLU A 229 14.38 -16.00 30.71
N ARG A 230 13.64 -15.28 31.56
CA ARG A 230 12.25 -14.89 31.23
C ARG A 230 12.16 -14.02 29.97
N LEU A 231 13.11 -13.10 29.76
CA LEU A 231 13.18 -12.25 28.59
C LEU A 231 13.42 -13.08 27.33
N ILE A 232 14.39 -14.01 27.36
CA ILE A 232 14.67 -14.93 26.26
C ILE A 232 13.46 -15.81 25.96
N CYS A 233 12.81 -16.41 26.96
CA CYS A 233 11.60 -17.22 26.76
C CYS A 233 10.46 -16.41 26.14
N ARG A 234 10.28 -15.14 26.54
CA ARG A 234 9.28 -14.25 25.94
C ARG A 234 9.63 -13.93 24.48
N ALA A 235 10.89 -13.63 24.19
CA ALA A 235 11.37 -13.31 22.87
C ALA A 235 11.30 -14.52 21.90
N LYS A 236 11.57 -15.73 22.36
CA LYS A 236 11.42 -16.97 21.58
C LYS A 236 9.97 -17.25 21.15
N ARG A 237 8.99 -16.83 21.96
CA ARG A 237 7.56 -17.00 21.63
C ARG A 237 7.03 -15.90 20.73
N ALA A 238 7.72 -14.78 20.64
CA ALA A 238 7.33 -13.65 19.82
C ALA A 238 7.82 -13.85 18.38
N VAL A 239 6.96 -13.54 17.40
CA VAL A 239 7.32 -13.56 15.99
C VAL A 239 8.13 -12.32 15.59
N ARG A 240 8.07 -11.26 16.41
CA ARG A 240 8.70 -9.94 16.17
C ARG A 240 9.59 -9.55 17.34
N PRO A 241 10.50 -8.56 17.16
CA PRO A 241 11.28 -7.99 18.24
C PRO A 241 10.41 -7.56 19.42
N ILE A 242 10.86 -7.81 20.62
CA ILE A 242 10.12 -7.47 21.83
C ILE A 242 10.66 -6.20 22.49
N ARG A 243 9.74 -5.34 22.94
CA ARG A 243 10.10 -4.18 23.76
C ARG A 243 10.14 -4.56 25.25
N ASP A 244 11.21 -4.16 25.91
CA ASP A 244 11.40 -4.27 27.34
C ASP A 244 11.90 -2.92 27.90
N GLY A 245 10.96 -2.07 28.31
CA GLY A 245 11.24 -0.67 28.69
C GLY A 245 11.81 0.15 27.54
N ALA A 246 12.98 0.74 27.75
CA ALA A 246 13.70 1.52 26.74
C ALA A 246 14.49 0.66 25.73
N ARG A 247 14.35 -0.65 25.78
CA ARG A 247 15.12 -1.57 24.93
C ARG A 247 14.18 -2.34 24.00
N ILE A 248 14.60 -2.55 22.75
CA ILE A 248 13.94 -3.44 21.80
C ILE A 248 14.94 -4.54 21.45
N LEU A 249 14.54 -5.79 21.62
CA LEU A 249 15.43 -6.94 21.56
C LEU A 249 14.95 -7.92 20.51
N ALA A 250 15.91 -8.38 19.67
CA ALA A 250 15.75 -9.52 18.76
C ALA A 250 16.82 -10.56 19.07
N LEU A 251 16.44 -11.84 19.08
CA LEU A 251 17.34 -12.95 19.41
C LEU A 251 18.10 -13.43 18.18
N ALA A 252 19.38 -13.67 18.35
CA ALA A 252 20.20 -14.45 17.41
C ALA A 252 20.09 -15.93 17.81
N HIS A 253 19.17 -16.69 17.14
CA HIS A 253 18.85 -18.07 17.50
C HIS A 253 18.82 -19.00 16.27
N PRO A 254 19.96 -19.41 15.76
CA PRO A 254 20.00 -20.41 14.70
C PRO A 254 19.48 -21.75 15.23
N GLN A 255 18.59 -22.40 14.48
CA GLN A 255 18.07 -23.75 14.77
C GLN A 255 17.54 -23.98 16.22
N GLY A 256 17.03 -22.90 16.87
CA GLY A 256 16.43 -22.97 18.20
C GLY A 256 17.35 -22.64 19.36
N ASP A 257 18.68 -22.69 19.21
CA ASP A 257 19.63 -22.27 20.22
C ASP A 257 19.80 -20.76 20.23
N THR A 258 19.72 -20.14 21.42
CA THR A 258 19.98 -18.72 21.55
C THR A 258 21.47 -18.49 21.78
N LEU A 259 22.17 -17.94 20.78
CA LEU A 259 23.59 -17.61 20.87
C LEU A 259 23.83 -16.20 21.41
N GLY A 260 22.92 -15.28 21.13
CA GLY A 260 23.03 -13.89 21.54
C GLY A 260 21.75 -13.11 21.26
N ALA A 261 21.85 -11.81 21.37
CA ALA A 261 20.77 -10.87 21.07
C ALA A 261 21.32 -9.56 20.53
N ILE A 262 20.57 -8.94 19.63
CA ILE A 262 20.79 -7.56 19.23
C ILE A 262 19.71 -6.68 19.86
N VAL A 263 20.10 -5.54 20.39
CA VAL A 263 19.25 -4.64 21.18
C VAL A 263 19.35 -3.23 20.63
N LEU A 264 18.21 -2.62 20.32
CA LEU A 264 18.11 -1.17 20.10
C LEU A 264 17.80 -0.48 21.43
N VAL A 265 18.48 0.60 21.73
CA VAL A 265 18.18 1.47 22.87
C VAL A 265 17.31 2.62 22.38
N ASP A 266 16.04 2.62 22.80
CA ASP A 266 15.00 3.55 22.35
C ASP A 266 14.17 4.05 23.54
N PRO A 267 14.73 4.99 24.31
CA PRO A 267 14.05 5.53 25.49
C PRO A 267 12.83 6.39 25.17
N THR A 268 12.78 6.95 23.96
CA THR A 268 11.71 7.86 23.50
C THR A 268 10.59 7.14 22.76
N ALA A 269 10.68 5.81 22.59
CA ALA A 269 9.75 5.02 21.78
C ALA A 269 9.59 5.53 20.34
N SER A 270 10.69 6.00 19.75
CA SER A 270 10.75 6.58 18.41
C SER A 270 11.10 5.58 17.30
N ALA A 271 11.38 4.32 17.65
CA ALA A 271 11.72 3.29 16.68
C ALA A 271 10.61 3.09 15.64
N SER A 272 10.93 3.34 14.37
CA SER A 272 10.04 3.12 13.24
C SER A 272 9.90 1.63 12.91
N GLU A 273 8.91 1.27 12.09
CA GLU A 273 8.78 -0.10 11.57
C GLU A 273 10.02 -0.52 10.76
N GLN A 274 10.64 0.42 10.08
CA GLN A 274 11.90 0.20 9.36
C GLN A 274 13.06 -0.14 10.30
N ALA A 275 13.14 0.51 11.48
CA ALA A 275 14.13 0.19 12.49
C ALA A 275 13.92 -1.23 13.07
N LEU A 276 12.66 -1.65 13.24
CA LEU A 276 12.34 -3.01 13.66
C LEU A 276 12.73 -4.04 12.59
N MET A 277 12.50 -3.76 11.31
CA MET A 277 12.96 -4.61 10.20
C MET A 277 14.48 -4.71 10.17
N ALA A 278 15.21 -3.60 10.31
CA ALA A 278 16.67 -3.62 10.38
C ALA A 278 17.18 -4.45 11.57
N LEU A 279 16.51 -4.37 12.71
CA LEU A 279 16.81 -5.19 13.88
C LEU A 279 16.59 -6.68 13.63
N GLU A 280 15.49 -7.08 13.01
CA GLU A 280 15.17 -8.47 12.64
C GLU A 280 16.20 -9.06 11.68
N HIS A 281 16.52 -8.31 10.63
CA HIS A 281 17.57 -8.71 9.68
C HIS A 281 18.94 -8.77 10.33
N GLY A 282 19.27 -7.78 11.17
CA GLY A 282 20.49 -7.76 11.96
C GLY A 282 20.62 -8.98 12.88
N ALA A 283 19.54 -9.38 13.54
CA ALA A 283 19.50 -10.57 14.39
C ALA A 283 19.74 -11.87 13.58
N THR A 284 19.20 -11.94 12.37
CA THR A 284 19.40 -13.10 11.47
C THR A 284 20.85 -13.20 11.03
N ILE A 285 21.47 -12.09 10.63
CA ILE A 285 22.89 -12.05 10.25
C ILE A 285 23.79 -12.34 11.45
N LEU A 286 23.48 -11.77 12.61
CA LEU A 286 24.19 -12.07 13.86
C LEU A 286 24.11 -13.56 14.22
N ALA A 287 22.92 -14.18 14.03
CA ALA A 287 22.76 -15.60 14.27
C ALA A 287 23.69 -16.46 13.38
N MET A 288 23.81 -16.11 12.10
CA MET A 288 24.74 -16.79 11.17
C MET A 288 26.20 -16.59 11.58
N GLU A 289 26.58 -15.36 11.95
CA GLU A 289 27.96 -15.07 12.36
C GLU A 289 28.34 -15.78 13.66
N LEU A 290 27.48 -15.74 14.68
CA LEU A 290 27.73 -16.45 15.94
C LEU A 290 27.76 -17.98 15.76
N ALA A 291 26.92 -18.53 14.88
CA ALA A 291 26.96 -19.95 14.54
C ALA A 291 28.27 -20.31 13.82
N ARG A 292 28.75 -19.47 12.90
CA ARG A 292 30.02 -19.64 12.22
C ARG A 292 31.22 -19.65 13.21
N VAL A 293 31.25 -18.66 14.09
CA VAL A 293 32.30 -18.56 15.13
C VAL A 293 32.30 -19.77 16.04
N ARG A 294 31.10 -20.19 16.48
CA ARG A 294 30.94 -21.40 17.30
C ARG A 294 31.41 -22.66 16.57
N SER A 295 31.03 -22.85 15.32
CA SER A 295 31.46 -24.01 14.52
C SER A 295 32.96 -24.08 14.32
N LEU A 296 33.63 -22.92 14.12
CA LEU A 296 35.08 -22.85 14.03
C LEU A 296 35.74 -23.24 15.36
N ALA A 297 35.25 -22.72 16.48
CA ALA A 297 35.75 -23.05 17.81
C ALA A 297 35.54 -24.54 18.15
N GLU A 298 34.39 -25.12 17.82
CA GLU A 298 34.11 -26.56 18.01
C GLU A 298 35.04 -27.42 17.12
N SER A 299 35.31 -27.00 15.89
CA SER A 299 36.24 -27.68 14.99
C SER A 299 37.66 -27.64 15.51
N GLU A 300 38.10 -26.48 16.02
CA GLU A 300 39.44 -26.34 16.62
C GLU A 300 39.57 -27.22 17.88
N LEU A 301 38.58 -27.22 18.76
CA LEU A 301 38.59 -28.10 19.93
C LEU A 301 38.62 -29.59 19.55
N ARG A 302 37.92 -30.00 18.48
CA ARG A 302 37.95 -31.36 17.98
C ARG A 302 39.34 -31.73 17.47
N LEU A 303 39.94 -30.86 16.66
CA LEU A 303 41.29 -31.09 16.15
C LEU A 303 42.33 -31.21 17.28
N ARG A 304 42.19 -30.40 18.34
CA ARG A 304 43.04 -30.47 19.53
C ARG A 304 42.82 -31.79 20.30
N ARG A 305 41.58 -32.24 20.45
CA ARG A 305 41.25 -33.52 21.09
C ARG A 305 41.84 -34.69 20.29
N ASP A 306 41.62 -34.71 18.98
CA ASP A 306 42.11 -35.75 18.09
C ASP A 306 43.66 -35.84 18.15
N LEU A 307 44.37 -34.71 18.23
CA LEU A 307 45.84 -34.67 18.44
C LEU A 307 46.24 -35.32 19.76
N VAL A 308 45.56 -35.00 20.86
CA VAL A 308 45.81 -35.57 22.20
C VAL A 308 45.57 -37.09 22.18
N ASP A 309 44.48 -37.55 21.58
CA ASP A 309 44.12 -38.96 21.47
C ASP A 309 45.16 -39.72 20.63
N GLU A 310 45.65 -39.15 19.53
CA GLU A 310 46.73 -39.72 18.73
C GLU A 310 48.04 -39.83 19.50
N LEU A 311 48.44 -38.79 20.22
CA LEU A 311 49.65 -38.79 21.03
C LEU A 311 49.60 -39.85 22.17
N LEU A 312 48.40 -40.05 22.78
CA LEU A 312 48.21 -41.03 23.83
C LEU A 312 48.20 -42.48 23.31
N ASN A 313 47.71 -42.69 22.10
CA ASN A 313 47.58 -44.03 21.50
C ASN A 313 48.83 -44.49 20.75
N GLY A 314 49.90 -43.66 20.73
CA GLY A 314 51.19 -44.06 20.15
C GLY A 314 51.28 -44.00 18.64
N THR A 315 50.76 -42.96 18.05
CA THR A 315 50.92 -42.68 16.60
C THR A 315 52.34 -42.36 16.22
N ASP A 316 52.68 -42.43 14.93
CA ASP A 316 54.00 -42.06 14.38
C ASP A 316 54.46 -40.68 14.88
N GLU A 317 55.62 -40.64 15.51
CA GLU A 317 56.17 -39.47 16.21
C GLU A 317 56.31 -38.25 15.27
N GLU A 318 56.71 -38.47 14.03
CA GLU A 318 56.88 -37.43 13.02
C GLU A 318 55.57 -36.79 12.61
N SER A 319 54.51 -37.59 12.43
CA SER A 319 53.15 -37.12 12.11
C SER A 319 52.52 -36.36 13.28
N GLY A 320 52.71 -36.84 14.51
CA GLY A 320 52.22 -36.16 15.72
C GLY A 320 52.87 -34.79 15.95
N LEU A 321 54.18 -34.68 15.74
CA LEU A 321 54.92 -33.42 15.82
C LEU A 321 54.47 -32.42 14.76
N ALA A 322 54.32 -32.85 13.50
CA ALA A 322 53.88 -31.98 12.40
C ALA A 322 52.49 -31.40 12.67
N ARG A 323 51.53 -32.21 13.16
CA ARG A 323 50.17 -31.76 13.52
C ARG A 323 50.17 -30.81 14.72
N ALA A 324 50.96 -31.12 15.74
CA ALA A 324 51.11 -30.25 16.90
C ALA A 324 51.60 -28.85 16.50
N MET A 325 52.65 -28.81 15.64
CA MET A 325 53.16 -27.55 15.11
C MET A 325 52.11 -26.79 14.28
N ALA A 326 51.32 -27.48 13.46
CA ALA A 326 50.23 -26.88 12.70
C ALA A 326 49.12 -26.28 13.60
N LEU A 327 48.92 -26.83 14.79
CA LEU A 327 47.98 -26.33 15.82
C LEU A 327 48.65 -25.34 16.79
N GLY A 328 49.92 -24.95 16.56
CA GLY A 328 50.63 -23.98 17.37
C GLY A 328 51.24 -24.54 18.65
N TYR A 329 51.35 -25.86 18.79
CA TYR A 329 51.99 -26.51 19.93
C TYR A 329 53.42 -26.95 19.62
N ASP A 330 54.35 -26.53 20.45
CA ASP A 330 55.74 -26.95 20.36
C ASP A 330 55.99 -28.13 21.32
N LEU A 331 55.79 -29.35 20.82
CA LEU A 331 55.98 -30.57 21.64
C LEU A 331 57.46 -30.90 21.94
N GLN A 332 58.44 -30.16 21.39
CA GLN A 332 59.86 -30.34 21.72
C GLN A 332 60.23 -29.73 23.09
N ARG A 333 59.35 -28.92 23.67
CA ARG A 333 59.53 -28.35 25.00
C ARG A 333 59.08 -29.35 26.11
N PRO A 334 59.67 -29.24 27.31
CA PRO A 334 59.20 -30.04 28.44
C PRO A 334 57.71 -29.79 28.73
N HIS A 335 56.88 -30.84 28.71
CA HIS A 335 55.47 -30.81 29.02
C HIS A 335 55.15 -31.52 30.33
N ARG A 336 54.10 -31.08 31.02
CA ARG A 336 53.55 -31.76 32.17
C ARG A 336 52.12 -32.23 31.84
N VAL A 337 51.88 -33.50 32.05
CA VAL A 337 50.53 -34.06 31.93
C VAL A 337 49.84 -33.95 33.31
N VAL A 338 48.65 -33.35 33.33
CA VAL A 338 47.82 -33.25 34.51
C VAL A 338 46.52 -34.00 34.24
N VAL A 339 46.21 -35.01 34.99
CA VAL A 339 44.95 -35.73 34.94
C VAL A 339 44.04 -35.21 36.02
N ILE A 340 42.89 -34.70 35.66
CA ILE A 340 41.87 -34.19 36.60
C ILE A 340 40.68 -35.14 36.52
N GLU A 341 40.44 -35.89 37.60
CA GLU A 341 39.27 -36.74 37.74
C GLU A 341 38.16 -36.00 38.51
N GLY A 342 37.08 -35.66 37.81
CA GLY A 342 35.91 -35.00 38.41
C GLY A 342 34.91 -36.04 38.85
N ARG A 343 34.55 -36.07 40.14
CA ARG A 343 33.41 -36.83 40.64
C ARG A 343 32.13 -35.97 40.56
N GLY A 344 31.62 -35.77 39.36
CA GLY A 344 30.34 -35.09 39.10
C GLY A 344 29.22 -36.08 38.84
N ARG A 345 27.96 -35.72 39.22
CA ARG A 345 26.76 -36.42 38.77
C ARG A 345 26.69 -36.33 37.26
N THR A 346 26.33 -37.43 36.61
CA THR A 346 26.32 -37.66 35.15
C THR A 346 25.52 -36.64 34.31
N ARG A 347 25.03 -35.55 34.87
CA ARG A 347 24.32 -34.48 34.18
C ARG A 347 25.17 -33.21 33.89
N ASP A 348 26.35 -33.08 34.51
CA ASP A 348 27.21 -31.89 34.39
C ASP A 348 28.43 -32.08 33.52
N ASN A 349 28.62 -33.26 32.92
CA ASN A 349 29.79 -33.55 32.08
C ASN A 349 29.85 -32.81 30.74
N ASP A 350 28.71 -32.25 30.28
CA ASP A 350 28.67 -31.50 29.03
C ASP A 350 29.07 -30.02 29.19
N THR A 351 29.39 -29.57 30.41
CA THR A 351 29.67 -28.15 30.70
C THR A 351 31.16 -27.81 30.84
N PHE A 352 32.06 -28.79 30.71
CA PHE A 352 33.52 -28.61 30.92
C PHE A 352 34.36 -28.56 29.63
N PHE A 353 33.70 -28.31 28.47
CA PHE A 353 34.42 -28.11 27.22
C PHE A 353 33.98 -26.86 26.50
#